data_e6a63c12a35188cca67c86dfab370d57
#
_entry.id   e6a63c12a35188cca67c86dfab370d57
#
_cell.length_a   1.000
_cell.length_b   1.000
_cell.length_c   1.000
_cell.angle_alpha   90.00
_cell.angle_beta   90.00
_cell.angle_gamma   90.00
#
_symmetry.space_group_name_H-M   'P 1'
#
loop_
_entity.id
_entity.type
_entity.pdbx_description
1 polymer ?
#
loop_
_entity_poly.entity_id
_entity_poly.type
_entity_poly.pdbx_seq_one_letter_code
_entity_poly.pdbx_strand_id
1 'polypeptide(L)'
;RDIDIPLVARHFYHHAGWASLVEEELPASVPLGVVGQVIPWNFPLLMLAWKVAPALAAGNTVVLKPAEYTSLSALYFARMSRDAGLPSGVLNILTGDGETGRELVSHPDIDKVAFTGSTSVGREIRETTAGSGKALTLELGGKSPFIVFADADLDSAVEGVVDAIWLNQGEVCCAGSRLLVQESVAQDFLSRLKTRMQSLRLGDPLDKAIDMGAIIDKHQLDTIRGYVEVATREGASCWQADAALPDQGWYFPPTLVTDVAPAHTIATEEVFGPVLAAMTFRTHNEAIEIANNTRYGLAASVWSENINLALEIASKIKAGVVWVNCTNEFDAAIGFGGYRESGFGREGGIEGLWAYRSSAMELPPDDLPPAGLAVPQTPPADDTLDRTAKLYIGGCQVRPDGGYSRPIAAVNNSLAGDVGEGNRKDIRNAVEAAHAAASWGRGSAHGRAQVLYFLAENLEARADEFAQRIRALTGTDGEHEVRVAITRLLYYAGWCDKFEGVVHHAPAGRIVFAMPEPIGVLGLVCPQSHPL
;
A
#
# COMPACT_ATOMS: atom_id res chain seq x y z
N ARG A 1 26.68 3.33 5.82
CA ARG A 1 27.29 3.57 7.13
C ARG A 1 26.76 4.86 7.76
N ASP A 2 26.91 5.98 7.09
CA ASP A 2 26.63 7.31 7.65
C ASP A 2 25.11 7.67 7.63
N ILE A 3 24.29 6.93 6.90
CA ILE A 3 22.82 7.05 6.83
C ILE A 3 22.16 5.86 7.54
N ASP A 4 22.42 4.63 7.09
CA ASP A 4 21.67 3.44 7.55
C ASP A 4 21.87 3.15 9.03
N ILE A 5 23.11 3.15 9.54
CA ILE A 5 23.38 2.80 10.94
C ILE A 5 22.73 3.77 11.93
N PRO A 6 22.84 5.11 11.76
CA PRO A 6 22.09 6.05 12.61
C PRO A 6 20.57 5.84 12.54
N LEU A 7 20.02 5.58 11.35
CA LEU A 7 18.58 5.37 11.18
C LEU A 7 18.12 4.04 11.80
N VAL A 8 18.92 2.97 11.68
CA VAL A 8 18.68 1.69 12.41
C VAL A 8 18.59 1.93 13.91
N ALA A 9 19.57 2.62 14.49
CA ALA A 9 19.55 2.94 15.92
C ALA A 9 18.31 3.77 16.28
N ARG A 10 17.95 4.75 15.45
CA ARG A 10 16.77 5.60 15.62
C ARG A 10 15.47 4.78 15.66
N HIS A 11 15.31 3.77 14.81
CA HIS A 11 14.15 2.87 14.81
C HIS A 11 14.04 2.08 16.13
N PHE A 12 15.13 1.53 16.63
CA PHE A 12 15.10 0.81 17.92
C PHE A 12 14.78 1.72 19.10
N TYR A 13 15.37 2.92 19.17
CA TYR A 13 15.04 3.89 20.21
C TYR A 13 13.57 4.34 20.14
N HIS A 14 13.06 4.64 18.96
CA HIS A 14 11.67 5.06 18.77
C HIS A 14 10.70 3.98 19.25
N HIS A 15 10.89 2.75 18.80
CA HIS A 15 10.00 1.64 19.19
C HIS A 15 10.21 1.17 20.63
N ALA A 16 11.38 1.33 21.20
CA ALA A 16 11.57 1.12 22.65
C ALA A 16 10.70 2.08 23.50
N GLY A 17 10.56 3.34 23.05
CA GLY A 17 9.60 4.27 23.65
C GLY A 17 8.16 3.77 23.55
N TRP A 18 7.77 3.27 22.38
CA TRP A 18 6.44 2.69 22.18
C TRP A 18 6.18 1.46 23.04
N ALA A 19 7.18 0.62 23.30
CA ALA A 19 7.03 -0.54 24.19
C ALA A 19 6.56 -0.17 25.59
N SER A 20 6.93 1.03 26.08
CA SER A 20 6.47 1.55 27.38
C SER A 20 5.07 2.14 27.34
N LEU A 21 4.58 2.56 26.18
CA LEU A 21 3.32 3.27 26.01
C LEU A 21 2.19 2.39 25.45
N VAL A 22 2.52 1.25 24.89
CA VAL A 22 1.58 0.44 24.10
C VAL A 22 0.35 -0.03 24.90
N GLU A 23 0.49 -0.27 26.20
CA GLU A 23 -0.63 -0.70 27.06
C GLU A 23 -1.62 0.45 27.33
N GLU A 24 -1.13 1.69 27.41
CA GLU A 24 -1.95 2.87 27.63
C GLU A 24 -2.60 3.36 26.33
N GLU A 25 -1.84 3.39 25.24
CA GLU A 25 -2.28 3.94 23.96
C GLU A 25 -3.10 2.95 23.12
N LEU A 26 -2.89 1.65 23.33
CA LEU A 26 -3.58 0.57 22.63
C LEU A 26 -4.18 -0.47 23.61
N PRO A 27 -5.01 -0.05 24.59
CA PRO A 27 -5.44 -0.90 25.71
C PRO A 27 -6.27 -2.13 25.30
N ALA A 28 -6.95 -2.06 24.15
CA ALA A 28 -7.79 -3.15 23.64
C ALA A 28 -7.07 -3.95 22.54
N SER A 29 -5.74 -4.05 22.58
CA SER A 29 -4.99 -4.78 21.57
C SER A 29 -4.01 -5.77 22.21
N VAL A 30 -3.69 -6.84 21.47
CA VAL A 30 -2.75 -7.88 21.85
C VAL A 30 -1.72 -8.11 20.74
N PRO A 31 -0.51 -8.64 21.09
CA PRO A 31 0.43 -9.09 20.07
C PRO A 31 -0.21 -10.10 19.10
N LEU A 32 0.20 -10.10 17.85
CA LEU A 32 -0.26 -11.10 16.87
C LEU A 32 0.29 -12.50 17.19
N GLY A 33 1.52 -12.61 17.71
CA GLY A 33 2.17 -13.87 18.01
C GLY A 33 3.53 -14.04 17.34
N VAL A 34 3.66 -15.03 16.44
CA VAL A 34 4.90 -15.32 15.71
C VAL A 34 4.90 -14.62 14.35
N VAL A 35 5.89 -13.77 14.13
CA VAL A 35 6.01 -12.96 12.90
C VAL A 35 7.12 -13.51 12.02
N GLY A 36 6.77 -13.97 10.83
CA GLY A 36 7.71 -14.28 9.76
C GLY A 36 8.09 -13.02 8.99
N GLN A 37 9.39 -12.72 8.91
CA GLN A 37 9.91 -11.53 8.23
C GLN A 37 10.90 -11.92 7.13
N VAL A 38 10.71 -11.38 5.93
CA VAL A 38 11.65 -11.58 4.81
C VAL A 38 12.07 -10.21 4.30
N ILE A 39 13.37 -9.96 4.28
CA ILE A 39 13.95 -8.66 3.97
C ILE A 39 14.87 -8.71 2.73
N PRO A 40 14.93 -7.61 1.95
CA PRO A 40 15.73 -7.51 0.73
C PRO A 40 17.20 -7.21 1.03
N TRP A 41 17.98 -7.13 -0.05
CA TRP A 41 19.43 -6.93 -0.02
C TRP A 41 19.87 -5.45 -0.13
N ASN A 42 18.98 -4.54 -0.55
CA ASN A 42 19.38 -3.17 -0.88
C ASN A 42 19.61 -2.25 0.32
N PHE A 43 18.92 -2.48 1.46
CA PHE A 43 19.11 -1.81 2.75
C PHE A 43 19.04 -2.81 3.91
N PRO A 44 20.01 -3.73 4.04
CA PRO A 44 19.85 -4.94 4.86
C PRO A 44 19.49 -4.67 6.32
N LEU A 45 20.30 -3.87 7.02
CA LEU A 45 20.08 -3.58 8.44
C LEU A 45 18.92 -2.62 8.67
N LEU A 46 18.69 -1.70 7.75
CA LEU A 46 17.57 -0.77 7.85
C LEU A 46 16.24 -1.52 7.70
N MET A 47 16.12 -2.41 6.72
CA MET A 47 14.92 -3.23 6.54
C MET A 47 14.72 -4.23 7.68
N LEU A 48 15.80 -4.73 8.28
CA LEU A 48 15.72 -5.50 9.52
C LEU A 48 15.12 -4.64 10.65
N ALA A 49 15.65 -3.44 10.86
CA ALA A 49 15.19 -2.56 11.94
C ALA A 49 13.73 -2.14 11.77
N TRP A 50 13.31 -1.81 10.54
CA TRP A 50 11.93 -1.41 10.23
C TRP A 50 10.91 -2.49 10.60
N LYS A 51 11.30 -3.76 10.56
CA LYS A 51 10.40 -4.89 10.85
C LYS A 51 10.58 -5.45 12.26
N VAL A 52 11.83 -5.61 12.71
CA VAL A 52 12.13 -6.22 14.01
C VAL A 52 11.77 -5.28 15.16
N ALA A 53 12.10 -3.99 15.07
CA ALA A 53 11.87 -3.06 16.16
C ALA A 53 10.38 -2.92 16.53
N PRO A 54 9.43 -2.65 15.61
CA PRO A 54 8.01 -2.59 15.93
C PRO A 54 7.44 -3.95 16.36
N ALA A 55 7.89 -5.06 15.76
CA ALA A 55 7.42 -6.39 16.14
C ALA A 55 7.76 -6.72 17.60
N LEU A 56 9.00 -6.47 18.02
CA LEU A 56 9.43 -6.68 19.40
C LEU A 56 8.74 -5.72 20.39
N ALA A 57 8.65 -4.44 20.04
CA ALA A 57 7.97 -3.44 20.87
C ALA A 57 6.49 -3.76 21.07
N ALA A 58 5.84 -4.36 20.07
CA ALA A 58 4.46 -4.83 20.14
C ALA A 58 4.28 -6.15 20.92
N GLY A 59 5.38 -6.79 21.37
CA GLY A 59 5.34 -8.03 22.14
C GLY A 59 5.33 -9.33 21.32
N ASN A 60 5.66 -9.29 20.03
CA ASN A 60 5.72 -10.48 19.17
C ASN A 60 7.09 -11.16 19.24
N THR A 61 7.14 -12.44 18.82
CA THR A 61 8.38 -13.13 18.49
C THR A 61 8.62 -13.10 16.97
N VAL A 62 9.88 -13.19 16.56
CA VAL A 62 10.29 -12.97 15.17
C VAL A 62 11.10 -14.14 14.65
N VAL A 63 10.75 -14.59 13.43
CA VAL A 63 11.56 -15.45 12.58
C VAL A 63 11.89 -14.66 11.31
N LEU A 64 13.17 -14.27 11.16
CA LEU A 64 13.60 -13.40 10.08
C LEU A 64 14.51 -14.14 9.09
N LYS A 65 14.23 -14.01 7.80
CA LYS A 65 15.09 -14.45 6.70
C LYS A 65 15.67 -13.25 5.95
N PRO A 66 16.97 -12.94 6.08
CA PRO A 66 17.64 -11.93 5.26
C PRO A 66 17.85 -12.44 3.82
N ALA A 67 18.09 -11.51 2.89
CA ALA A 67 18.53 -11.88 1.56
C ALA A 67 19.89 -12.63 1.59
N GLU A 68 20.13 -13.46 0.59
CA GLU A 68 21.29 -14.34 0.48
C GLU A 68 22.61 -13.56 0.55
N TYR A 69 22.67 -12.43 -0.15
CA TYR A 69 23.86 -11.56 -0.25
C TYR A 69 24.19 -10.81 1.05
N THR A 70 23.23 -10.67 1.98
CA THR A 70 23.34 -9.74 3.12
C THR A 70 23.14 -10.39 4.49
N SER A 71 23.32 -11.71 4.57
CA SER A 71 23.06 -12.51 5.77
C SER A 71 23.99 -12.19 6.95
N LEU A 72 25.24 -11.82 6.70
CA LEU A 72 26.26 -11.65 7.75
C LEU A 72 25.92 -10.54 8.74
N SER A 73 25.40 -9.41 8.27
CA SER A 73 25.02 -8.30 9.14
C SER A 73 23.82 -8.66 10.04
N ALA A 74 22.86 -9.44 9.52
CA ALA A 74 21.73 -9.93 10.31
C ALA A 74 22.17 -10.91 11.40
N LEU A 75 23.08 -11.84 11.09
CA LEU A 75 23.65 -12.76 12.08
C LEU A 75 24.48 -12.04 13.16
N TYR A 76 25.19 -10.98 12.75
CA TYR A 76 25.91 -10.14 13.73
C TYR A 76 24.92 -9.40 14.65
N PHE A 77 23.81 -8.88 14.09
CA PHE A 77 22.74 -8.28 14.86
C PHE A 77 22.13 -9.25 15.88
N ALA A 78 21.94 -10.53 15.52
CA ALA A 78 21.45 -11.55 16.47
C ALA A 78 22.38 -11.73 17.68
N ARG A 79 23.70 -11.66 17.47
CA ARG A 79 24.66 -11.68 18.59
C ARG A 79 24.50 -10.45 19.49
N MET A 80 24.43 -9.25 18.88
CA MET A 80 24.22 -8.02 19.64
C MET A 80 22.92 -8.05 20.45
N SER A 81 21.83 -8.58 19.88
CA SER A 81 20.54 -8.72 20.56
C SER A 81 20.62 -9.63 21.78
N ARG A 82 21.31 -10.77 21.67
CA ARG A 82 21.59 -11.66 22.81
C ARG A 82 22.42 -10.96 23.88
N ASP A 83 23.49 -10.28 23.48
CA ASP A 83 24.40 -9.59 24.40
C ASP A 83 23.71 -8.39 25.08
N ALA A 84 22.65 -7.83 24.46
CA ALA A 84 21.75 -6.84 25.05
C ALA A 84 20.69 -7.44 25.98
N GLY A 85 20.64 -8.76 26.14
CA GLY A 85 19.72 -9.44 27.07
C GLY A 85 18.37 -9.85 26.46
N LEU A 86 18.22 -9.84 25.14
CA LEU A 86 17.00 -10.33 24.50
C LEU A 86 16.82 -11.84 24.83
N PRO A 87 15.66 -12.28 25.35
CA PRO A 87 15.44 -13.67 25.72
C PRO A 87 15.58 -14.63 24.54
N SER A 88 16.07 -15.84 24.81
CA SER A 88 16.22 -16.89 23.79
C SER A 88 14.88 -17.21 23.12
N GLY A 89 14.87 -17.29 21.79
CA GLY A 89 13.68 -17.60 20.99
C GLY A 89 12.84 -16.39 20.58
N VAL A 90 13.06 -15.21 21.16
CA VAL A 90 12.31 -14.00 20.78
C VAL A 90 12.69 -13.50 19.39
N LEU A 91 13.97 -13.56 19.02
CA LEU A 91 14.47 -13.27 17.67
C LEU A 91 15.22 -14.48 17.13
N ASN A 92 14.80 -15.00 15.99
CA ASN A 92 15.40 -16.10 15.28
C ASN A 92 15.76 -15.66 13.86
N ILE A 93 16.99 -15.91 13.42
CA ILE A 93 17.44 -15.54 12.08
C ILE A 93 17.82 -16.80 11.32
N LEU A 94 17.15 -17.02 10.18
CA LEU A 94 17.36 -18.14 9.28
C LEU A 94 18.01 -17.64 8.00
N THR A 95 19.14 -18.24 7.62
CA THR A 95 19.76 -17.98 6.33
C THR A 95 19.32 -19.04 5.31
N GLY A 96 19.18 -18.65 4.06
CA GLY A 96 18.75 -19.52 2.98
C GLY A 96 18.30 -18.71 1.76
N ASP A 97 17.90 -19.41 0.74
CA ASP A 97 17.43 -18.87 -0.54
C ASP A 97 15.92 -18.59 -0.56
N GLY A 98 15.35 -18.48 -1.75
CA GLY A 98 13.91 -18.26 -1.94
C GLY A 98 13.05 -19.40 -1.41
N GLU A 99 13.55 -20.65 -1.42
CA GLU A 99 12.82 -21.81 -0.88
C GLU A 99 12.62 -21.69 0.64
N THR A 100 13.69 -21.33 1.37
CA THR A 100 13.59 -21.07 2.82
C THR A 100 12.56 -19.95 3.11
N GLY A 101 12.51 -18.92 2.25
CA GLY A 101 11.49 -17.86 2.36
C GLY A 101 10.07 -18.39 2.15
N ARG A 102 9.88 -19.27 1.17
CA ARG A 102 8.58 -19.90 0.86
C ARG A 102 8.09 -20.78 2.01
N GLU A 103 8.98 -21.61 2.57
CA GLU A 103 8.66 -22.43 3.74
C GLU A 103 8.29 -21.60 4.95
N LEU A 104 9.00 -20.49 5.23
CA LEU A 104 8.66 -19.57 6.31
C LEU A 104 7.26 -18.96 6.12
N VAL A 105 6.95 -18.48 4.92
CA VAL A 105 5.65 -17.87 4.59
C VAL A 105 4.49 -18.86 4.73
N SER A 106 4.69 -20.10 4.32
CA SER A 106 3.65 -21.14 4.32
C SER A 106 3.50 -21.86 5.67
N HIS A 107 4.45 -21.67 6.62
CA HIS A 107 4.42 -22.39 7.89
C HIS A 107 3.13 -22.11 8.69
N PRO A 108 2.39 -23.12 9.14
CA PRO A 108 1.06 -22.93 9.77
C PRO A 108 1.09 -22.09 11.03
N ASP A 109 2.17 -22.16 11.83
CA ASP A 109 2.29 -21.47 13.12
C ASP A 109 2.91 -20.06 12.98
N ILE A 110 2.92 -19.48 11.79
CA ILE A 110 3.22 -18.07 11.57
C ILE A 110 1.90 -17.28 11.55
N ASP A 111 1.77 -16.31 12.42
CA ASP A 111 0.56 -15.48 12.55
C ASP A 111 0.57 -14.26 11.62
N LYS A 112 1.76 -13.75 11.31
CA LYS A 112 1.95 -12.61 10.40
C LYS A 112 3.15 -12.81 9.51
N VAL A 113 3.02 -12.38 8.25
CA VAL A 113 4.16 -12.23 7.32
C VAL A 113 4.38 -10.75 7.02
N ALA A 114 5.61 -10.27 7.23
CA ALA A 114 6.08 -8.95 6.82
C ALA A 114 7.19 -9.12 5.78
N PHE A 115 6.92 -8.67 4.57
CA PHE A 115 7.80 -8.84 3.41
C PHE A 115 8.17 -7.49 2.79
N THR A 116 9.45 -7.33 2.44
CA THR A 116 9.91 -6.29 1.53
C THR A 116 10.73 -6.93 0.42
N GLY A 117 10.39 -6.63 -0.83
CA GLY A 117 11.06 -7.18 -2.00
C GLY A 117 10.32 -6.94 -3.31
N SER A 118 10.50 -7.84 -4.30
CA SER A 118 9.90 -7.68 -5.61
C SER A 118 8.38 -7.84 -5.62
N THR A 119 7.70 -7.13 -6.51
CA THR A 119 6.25 -7.23 -6.72
C THR A 119 5.80 -8.65 -7.08
N SER A 120 6.61 -9.40 -7.85
CA SER A 120 6.30 -10.79 -8.22
C SER A 120 6.25 -11.73 -7.01
N VAL A 121 7.23 -11.63 -6.12
CA VAL A 121 7.26 -12.42 -4.87
C VAL A 121 6.15 -11.98 -3.92
N GLY A 122 5.85 -10.67 -3.84
CA GLY A 122 4.71 -10.18 -3.05
C GLY A 122 3.37 -10.77 -3.49
N ARG A 123 3.15 -10.94 -4.80
CA ARG A 123 1.96 -11.64 -5.33
C ARG A 123 1.93 -13.12 -4.93
N GLU A 124 3.06 -13.83 -5.06
CA GLU A 124 3.19 -15.23 -4.64
C GLU A 124 2.88 -15.40 -3.14
N ILE A 125 3.40 -14.51 -2.29
CA ILE A 125 3.11 -14.51 -0.84
C ILE A 125 1.61 -14.32 -0.60
N ARG A 126 0.99 -13.38 -1.26
CA ARG A 126 -0.45 -13.11 -1.13
C ARG A 126 -1.31 -14.30 -1.53
N GLU A 127 -0.94 -14.99 -2.62
CA GLU A 127 -1.59 -16.21 -3.08
C GLU A 127 -1.41 -17.35 -2.08
N THR A 128 -0.18 -17.56 -1.60
CA THR A 128 0.18 -18.62 -0.65
C THR A 128 -0.54 -18.45 0.70
N THR A 129 -0.71 -17.23 1.15
CA THR A 129 -1.33 -16.93 2.46
C THR A 129 -2.84 -16.74 2.39
N ALA A 130 -3.45 -16.79 1.20
CA ALA A 130 -4.89 -16.64 1.04
C ALA A 130 -5.66 -17.70 1.83
N GLY A 131 -6.62 -17.27 2.65
CA GLY A 131 -7.43 -18.15 3.50
C GLY A 131 -6.71 -18.72 4.73
N SER A 132 -5.45 -18.37 5.00
CA SER A 132 -4.70 -18.86 6.16
C SER A 132 -4.97 -18.09 7.46
N GLY A 133 -5.64 -16.95 7.40
CA GLY A 133 -5.82 -16.04 8.54
C GLY A 133 -4.58 -15.23 8.93
N LYS A 134 -3.44 -15.40 8.24
CA LYS A 134 -2.21 -14.65 8.52
C LYS A 134 -2.37 -13.18 8.19
N ALA A 135 -1.93 -12.30 9.10
CA ALA A 135 -1.79 -10.88 8.81
C ALA A 135 -0.63 -10.65 7.83
N LEU A 136 -0.78 -9.68 6.91
CA LEU A 136 0.24 -9.36 5.91
C LEU A 136 0.60 -7.88 5.94
N THR A 137 1.89 -7.59 5.81
CA THR A 137 2.43 -6.30 5.38
C THR A 137 3.38 -6.57 4.20
N LEU A 138 3.12 -5.94 3.06
CA LEU A 138 3.91 -6.10 1.84
C LEU A 138 4.43 -4.73 1.40
N GLU A 139 5.74 -4.57 1.36
CA GLU A 139 6.44 -3.42 0.80
C GLU A 139 7.17 -3.86 -0.46
N LEU A 140 6.69 -3.39 -1.60
CA LEU A 140 7.08 -3.91 -2.92
C LEU A 140 7.71 -2.81 -3.78
N GLY A 141 7.90 -3.10 -5.06
CA GLY A 141 8.52 -2.19 -6.00
C GLY A 141 7.77 -0.89 -6.23
N GLY A 142 8.42 0.05 -6.89
CA GLY A 142 7.87 1.36 -7.22
C GLY A 142 8.30 1.86 -8.59
N LYS A 143 7.57 2.86 -9.09
CA LYS A 143 7.93 3.67 -10.26
C LYS A 143 7.59 5.12 -9.95
N SER A 144 8.25 5.63 -8.93
CA SER A 144 7.90 6.90 -8.31
C SER A 144 8.13 8.10 -9.22
N PRO A 145 7.17 9.03 -9.34
CA PRO A 145 7.36 10.26 -10.09
C PRO A 145 8.12 11.31 -9.27
N PHE A 146 9.03 12.00 -9.93
CA PHE A 146 9.70 13.21 -9.45
C PHE A 146 9.24 14.37 -10.34
N ILE A 147 8.43 15.28 -9.78
CA ILE A 147 7.67 16.29 -10.53
C ILE A 147 8.30 17.65 -10.30
N VAL A 148 8.71 18.34 -11.37
CA VAL A 148 9.36 19.67 -11.32
C VAL A 148 8.50 20.68 -12.07
N PHE A 149 7.94 21.66 -11.34
CA PHE A 149 7.23 22.79 -11.92
C PHE A 149 8.20 23.91 -12.30
N ALA A 150 7.74 24.82 -13.16
CA ALA A 150 8.57 25.89 -13.72
C ALA A 150 9.04 26.92 -12.68
N ASP A 151 8.34 27.04 -11.56
CA ASP A 151 8.66 27.92 -10.47
C ASP A 151 9.57 27.30 -9.40
N ALA A 152 9.95 26.02 -9.54
CA ALA A 152 10.85 25.36 -8.61
C ALA A 152 12.27 25.97 -8.64
N ASP A 153 12.98 25.88 -7.52
CA ASP A 153 14.42 26.06 -7.51
C ASP A 153 15.07 24.91 -8.30
N LEU A 154 15.46 25.19 -9.54
CA LEU A 154 15.97 24.18 -10.48
C LEU A 154 17.28 23.56 -10.02
N ASP A 155 18.15 24.32 -9.35
CA ASP A 155 19.44 23.81 -8.88
C ASP A 155 19.22 22.83 -7.71
N SER A 156 18.37 23.19 -6.75
CA SER A 156 17.96 22.30 -5.66
C SER A 156 17.21 21.07 -6.18
N ALA A 157 16.36 21.23 -7.18
CA ALA A 157 15.63 20.12 -7.78
C ALA A 157 16.56 19.16 -8.55
N VAL A 158 17.63 19.65 -9.18
CA VAL A 158 18.66 18.81 -9.82
C VAL A 158 19.38 17.95 -8.78
N GLU A 159 19.83 18.53 -7.66
CA GLU A 159 20.42 17.74 -6.56
C GLU A 159 19.39 16.74 -5.98
N GLY A 160 18.14 17.15 -5.85
CA GLY A 160 17.06 16.24 -5.46
C GLY A 160 16.88 15.06 -6.42
N VAL A 161 17.03 15.24 -7.73
CA VAL A 161 17.02 14.13 -8.68
C VAL A 161 18.22 13.22 -8.47
N VAL A 162 19.40 13.78 -8.18
CA VAL A 162 20.61 12.97 -7.88
C VAL A 162 20.34 12.04 -6.71
N ASP A 163 19.80 12.57 -5.63
CA ASP A 163 19.43 11.78 -4.45
C ASP A 163 18.29 10.80 -4.74
N ALA A 164 17.32 11.18 -5.57
CA ALA A 164 16.15 10.36 -5.85
C ALA A 164 16.46 9.09 -6.66
N ILE A 165 17.48 9.13 -7.56
CA ILE A 165 17.72 8.02 -8.50
C ILE A 165 19.13 7.43 -8.45
N TRP A 166 20.16 8.18 -8.06
CA TRP A 166 21.52 7.66 -8.05
C TRP A 166 22.03 7.29 -6.66
N LEU A 167 21.33 7.69 -5.57
CA LEU A 167 21.55 7.12 -4.24
C LEU A 167 21.45 5.59 -4.33
N ASN A 168 22.39 4.88 -3.70
CA ASN A 168 22.46 3.42 -3.71
C ASN A 168 22.33 2.79 -5.12
N GLN A 169 22.95 3.41 -6.14
CA GLN A 169 22.93 2.99 -7.56
C GLN A 169 21.52 2.87 -8.16
N GLY A 170 20.50 3.54 -7.60
CA GLY A 170 19.11 3.39 -8.01
C GLY A 170 18.44 2.07 -7.56
N GLU A 171 19.13 1.29 -6.75
CA GLU A 171 18.60 0.06 -6.13
C GLU A 171 17.74 0.41 -4.90
N VAL A 172 16.75 1.28 -5.13
CA VAL A 172 15.86 1.89 -4.13
C VAL A 172 14.41 1.75 -4.57
N CYS A 173 13.57 1.16 -3.74
CA CYS A 173 12.16 0.91 -4.07
C CYS A 173 11.35 2.18 -4.34
N CYS A 174 11.65 3.27 -3.61
CA CYS A 174 11.01 4.58 -3.79
C CYS A 174 11.76 5.52 -4.75
N ALA A 175 12.81 5.04 -5.44
CA ALA A 175 13.60 5.84 -6.36
C ALA A 175 12.72 6.67 -7.31
N GLY A 176 12.99 7.98 -7.42
CA GLY A 176 12.31 8.90 -8.33
C GLY A 176 12.64 8.63 -9.79
N SER A 177 12.39 7.41 -10.24
CA SER A 177 12.83 6.87 -11.54
C SER A 177 12.05 7.39 -12.75
N ARG A 178 10.96 8.15 -12.51
CA ARG A 178 10.23 8.92 -13.54
C ARG A 178 10.32 10.41 -13.26
N LEU A 179 11.13 11.13 -14.01
CA LEU A 179 11.22 12.58 -13.96
C LEU A 179 10.11 13.19 -14.85
N LEU A 180 9.26 14.01 -14.26
CA LEU A 180 8.25 14.79 -14.95
C LEU A 180 8.60 16.27 -14.82
N VAL A 181 8.95 16.92 -15.93
CA VAL A 181 9.37 18.33 -15.93
C VAL A 181 8.38 19.17 -16.72
N GLN A 182 8.01 20.33 -16.19
CA GLN A 182 7.16 21.26 -16.93
C GLN A 182 7.87 21.72 -18.22
N GLU A 183 7.18 21.62 -19.37
CA GLU A 183 7.75 21.81 -20.72
C GLU A 183 8.55 23.12 -20.85
N SER A 184 8.08 24.22 -20.22
CA SER A 184 8.71 25.53 -20.32
C SER A 184 10.13 25.61 -19.74
N VAL A 185 10.50 24.71 -18.82
CA VAL A 185 11.84 24.67 -18.20
C VAL A 185 12.62 23.39 -18.49
N ALA A 186 12.01 22.45 -19.23
CA ALA A 186 12.55 21.12 -19.44
C ALA A 186 13.95 21.12 -20.07
N GLN A 187 14.19 21.95 -21.09
CA GLN A 187 15.48 22.01 -21.77
C GLN A 187 16.61 22.50 -20.84
N ASP A 188 16.35 23.57 -20.06
CA ASP A 188 17.33 24.10 -19.10
C ASP A 188 17.59 23.09 -17.97
N PHE A 189 16.53 22.53 -17.40
CA PHE A 189 16.62 21.52 -16.34
C PHE A 189 17.44 20.30 -16.76
N LEU A 190 17.13 19.70 -17.92
CA LEU A 190 17.85 18.53 -18.44
C LEU A 190 19.31 18.84 -18.78
N SER A 191 19.61 20.06 -19.22
CA SER A 191 21.00 20.50 -19.45
C SER A 191 21.81 20.56 -18.15
N ARG A 192 21.25 21.18 -17.09
CA ARG A 192 21.86 21.22 -15.74
C ARG A 192 22.04 19.80 -15.19
N LEU A 193 21.01 18.97 -15.31
CA LEU A 193 21.03 17.59 -14.86
C LEU A 193 22.16 16.78 -15.53
N LYS A 194 22.29 16.86 -16.86
CA LYS A 194 23.38 16.21 -17.59
C LYS A 194 24.77 16.68 -17.12
N THR A 195 24.93 17.98 -16.87
CA THR A 195 26.17 18.54 -16.33
C THR A 195 26.48 17.94 -14.96
N ARG A 196 25.47 17.85 -14.09
CA ARG A 196 25.63 17.27 -12.75
C ARG A 196 25.93 15.77 -12.80
N MET A 197 25.25 15.02 -13.69
CA MET A 197 25.51 13.59 -13.90
C MET A 197 26.95 13.28 -14.28
N GLN A 198 27.60 14.13 -15.08
CA GLN A 198 29.01 13.97 -15.46
C GLN A 198 29.99 14.08 -14.30
N SER A 199 29.58 14.70 -13.20
CA SER A 199 30.40 14.83 -12.00
C SER A 199 30.28 13.65 -11.03
N LEU A 200 29.34 12.71 -11.26
CA LEU A 200 29.14 11.53 -10.43
C LEU A 200 30.30 10.54 -10.61
N ARG A 201 30.89 10.12 -9.50
CA ARG A 201 32.03 9.23 -9.45
C ARG A 201 31.59 7.82 -9.05
N LEU A 202 32.02 6.83 -9.83
CA LEU A 202 31.75 5.42 -9.59
C LEU A 202 33.01 4.73 -9.06
N GLY A 203 32.84 3.86 -8.05
CA GLY A 203 33.99 3.17 -7.47
C GLY A 203 33.69 2.40 -6.20
N ASP A 204 34.70 2.22 -5.38
CA ASP A 204 34.59 1.53 -4.09
C ASP A 204 33.68 2.29 -3.13
N PRO A 205 32.56 1.70 -2.67
CA PRO A 205 31.62 2.35 -1.75
C PRO A 205 32.19 2.68 -0.37
N LEU A 206 33.39 2.18 -0.03
CA LEU A 206 34.10 2.54 1.20
C LEU A 206 34.90 3.85 1.07
N ASP A 207 35.11 4.31 -0.15
CA ASP A 207 35.71 5.61 -0.40
C ASP A 207 34.63 6.71 -0.36
N LYS A 208 34.72 7.62 0.60
CA LYS A 208 33.79 8.75 0.75
C LYS A 208 33.75 9.74 -0.43
N ALA A 209 34.75 9.67 -1.31
CA ALA A 209 34.78 10.47 -2.54
C ALA A 209 33.91 9.87 -3.67
N ILE A 210 33.37 8.67 -3.49
CA ILE A 210 32.58 7.96 -4.48
C ILE A 210 31.07 8.21 -4.22
N ASP A 211 30.34 8.51 -5.29
CA ASP A 211 28.90 8.80 -5.25
C ASP A 211 28.07 7.54 -5.51
N MET A 212 28.57 6.61 -6.32
CA MET A 212 27.87 5.38 -6.69
C MET A 212 28.79 4.16 -6.61
N GLY A 213 28.31 3.10 -5.96
CA GLY A 213 28.97 1.79 -5.87
C GLY A 213 28.61 0.85 -7.03
N ALA A 214 28.90 -0.45 -6.82
CA ALA A 214 28.55 -1.51 -7.74
C ALA A 214 27.07 -1.92 -7.62
N ILE A 215 26.45 -2.36 -8.72
CA ILE A 215 25.19 -3.09 -8.76
C ILE A 215 25.38 -4.40 -7.99
N ILE A 216 24.33 -4.88 -7.33
CA ILE A 216 24.41 -6.03 -6.41
C ILE A 216 25.00 -7.30 -7.06
N ASP A 217 24.62 -7.60 -8.29
CA ASP A 217 25.09 -8.79 -9.02
C ASP A 217 25.02 -8.64 -10.55
N LYS A 218 25.51 -9.66 -11.25
CA LYS A 218 25.49 -9.71 -12.71
C LYS A 218 24.05 -9.80 -13.26
N HIS A 219 23.17 -10.52 -12.58
CA HIS A 219 21.79 -10.71 -13.04
C HIS A 219 21.04 -9.37 -13.06
N GLN A 220 21.18 -8.58 -11.99
CA GLN A 220 20.59 -7.25 -11.92
C GLN A 220 21.21 -6.29 -12.95
N LEU A 221 22.54 -6.35 -13.16
CA LEU A 221 23.21 -5.57 -14.20
C LEU A 221 22.65 -5.91 -15.60
N ASP A 222 22.48 -7.19 -15.91
CA ASP A 222 21.92 -7.63 -17.21
C ASP A 222 20.45 -7.22 -17.35
N THR A 223 19.68 -7.21 -16.28
CA THR A 223 18.31 -6.70 -16.23
C THR A 223 18.26 -5.21 -16.57
N ILE A 224 19.11 -4.39 -15.94
CA ILE A 224 19.21 -2.95 -16.21
C ILE A 224 19.56 -2.69 -17.68
N ARG A 225 20.53 -3.41 -18.23
CA ARG A 225 20.92 -3.33 -19.65
C ARG A 225 19.75 -3.65 -20.57
N GLY A 226 19.04 -4.72 -20.26
CA GLY A 226 17.87 -5.13 -21.02
C GLY A 226 16.78 -4.05 -21.11
N TYR A 227 16.49 -3.37 -20.01
CA TYR A 227 15.53 -2.26 -20.01
C TYR A 227 15.99 -1.07 -20.84
N VAL A 228 17.27 -0.69 -20.79
CA VAL A 228 17.82 0.39 -21.62
C VAL A 228 17.79 0.04 -23.12
N GLU A 229 18.08 -1.21 -23.47
CA GLU A 229 17.96 -1.70 -24.84
C GLU A 229 16.50 -1.69 -25.32
N VAL A 230 15.55 -2.07 -24.47
CA VAL A 230 14.11 -2.00 -24.80
C VAL A 230 13.69 -0.56 -25.02
N ALA A 231 14.07 0.38 -24.15
CA ALA A 231 13.76 1.79 -24.30
C ALA A 231 14.26 2.36 -25.65
N THR A 232 15.49 2.01 -26.04
CA THR A 232 16.04 2.41 -27.34
C THR A 232 15.26 1.83 -28.52
N ARG A 233 14.84 0.56 -28.44
CA ARG A 233 14.00 -0.08 -29.47
C ARG A 233 12.60 0.52 -29.55
N GLU A 234 12.08 1.01 -28.44
CA GLU A 234 10.78 1.72 -28.38
C GLU A 234 10.87 3.17 -28.88
N GLY A 235 12.07 3.65 -29.25
CA GLY A 235 12.29 4.97 -29.83
C GLY A 235 12.72 6.06 -28.84
N ALA A 236 13.00 5.72 -27.60
CA ALA A 236 13.53 6.66 -26.62
C ALA A 236 15.03 6.94 -26.87
N SER A 237 15.47 8.14 -26.48
CA SER A 237 16.87 8.57 -26.58
C SER A 237 17.59 8.31 -25.26
N CYS A 238 18.63 7.48 -25.27
CA CYS A 238 19.43 7.16 -24.09
C CYS A 238 20.74 7.96 -24.09
N TRP A 239 20.97 8.68 -23.00
CA TRP A 239 22.21 9.39 -22.76
C TRP A 239 22.87 8.85 -21.47
N GLN A 240 24.17 8.60 -21.51
CA GLN A 240 24.95 8.13 -20.36
C GLN A 240 26.08 9.12 -20.07
N ALA A 241 26.36 9.30 -18.77
CA ALA A 241 27.54 10.04 -18.35
C ALA A 241 28.81 9.30 -18.82
N ASP A 242 29.81 10.05 -19.28
CA ASP A 242 31.13 9.50 -19.61
C ASP A 242 31.92 9.30 -18.29
N ALA A 243 31.59 8.21 -17.61
CA ALA A 243 32.15 7.86 -16.32
C ALA A 243 33.18 6.72 -16.49
N ALA A 244 34.34 6.88 -15.89
CA ALA A 244 35.32 5.79 -15.80
C ALA A 244 34.74 4.69 -14.89
N LEU A 245 34.47 3.52 -15.45
CA LEU A 245 34.01 2.37 -14.70
C LEU A 245 35.21 1.57 -14.17
N PRO A 246 35.17 1.07 -12.92
CA PRO A 246 36.17 0.13 -12.41
C PRO A 246 36.20 -1.17 -13.23
N ASP A 247 37.41 -1.74 -13.37
CA ASP A 247 37.60 -3.01 -14.10
C ASP A 247 37.00 -4.24 -13.39
N GLN A 248 36.78 -4.14 -12.09
CA GLN A 248 36.23 -5.21 -11.26
C GLN A 248 34.94 -4.79 -10.58
N GLY A 249 33.96 -5.66 -10.59
CA GLY A 249 32.61 -5.40 -10.05
C GLY A 249 31.56 -5.20 -11.15
N TRP A 250 30.33 -5.01 -10.73
CA TRP A 250 29.18 -4.87 -11.62
C TRP A 250 28.72 -3.41 -11.65
N TYR A 251 29.32 -2.59 -12.51
CA TYR A 251 29.02 -1.16 -12.59
C TYR A 251 28.15 -0.83 -13.79
N PHE A 252 27.27 0.14 -13.61
CA PHE A 252 26.44 0.72 -14.68
C PHE A 252 26.47 2.25 -14.57
N PRO A 253 26.73 3.00 -15.67
CA PRO A 253 26.83 4.45 -15.62
C PRO A 253 25.47 5.11 -15.37
N PRO A 254 25.42 6.29 -14.73
CA PRO A 254 24.22 7.10 -14.65
C PRO A 254 23.61 7.30 -16.04
N THR A 255 22.33 6.95 -16.19
CA THR A 255 21.66 6.94 -17.48
C THR A 255 20.39 7.78 -17.44
N LEU A 256 20.26 8.69 -18.41
CA LEU A 256 19.07 9.50 -18.64
C LEU A 256 18.41 9.06 -19.94
N VAL A 257 17.14 8.71 -19.88
CA VAL A 257 16.32 8.33 -21.02
C VAL A 257 15.31 9.45 -21.28
N THR A 258 15.37 10.06 -22.47
CA THR A 258 14.47 11.13 -22.93
C THR A 258 13.60 10.64 -24.08
N ASP A 259 12.70 11.48 -24.57
CA ASP A 259 11.71 11.12 -25.60
C ASP A 259 10.84 9.91 -25.21
N VAL A 260 10.55 9.83 -23.91
CA VAL A 260 9.78 8.73 -23.31
C VAL A 260 8.29 9.02 -23.41
N ALA A 261 7.55 8.13 -24.07
CA ALA A 261 6.10 8.13 -24.01
C ALA A 261 5.60 7.38 -22.76
N PRO A 262 4.43 7.74 -22.17
CA PRO A 262 3.87 7.07 -21.01
C PRO A 262 3.63 5.55 -21.19
N ALA A 263 3.52 5.08 -22.42
CA ALA A 263 3.34 3.66 -22.76
C ALA A 263 4.65 2.88 -22.91
N HIS A 264 5.81 3.55 -22.94
CA HIS A 264 7.09 2.86 -23.04
C HIS A 264 7.36 1.99 -21.82
N THR A 265 7.99 0.86 -22.01
CA THR A 265 8.35 -0.08 -20.93
C THR A 265 9.15 0.61 -19.84
N ILE A 266 10.10 1.49 -20.21
CA ILE A 266 10.91 2.24 -19.25
C ILE A 266 10.11 3.21 -18.37
N ALA A 267 8.90 3.63 -18.79
CA ALA A 267 8.01 4.50 -18.02
C ALA A 267 7.10 3.71 -17.06
N THR A 268 6.88 2.42 -17.32
CA THR A 268 5.90 1.59 -16.60
C THR A 268 6.53 0.56 -15.69
N GLU A 269 7.72 0.03 -16.05
CA GLU A 269 8.39 -1.02 -15.30
C GLU A 269 9.48 -0.48 -14.36
N GLU A 270 9.65 -1.14 -13.22
CA GLU A 270 10.72 -0.87 -12.27
C GLU A 270 12.05 -1.43 -12.80
N VAL A 271 13.03 -0.57 -13.05
CA VAL A 271 14.37 -0.97 -13.52
C VAL A 271 15.26 -1.43 -12.36
N PHE A 272 15.10 -0.78 -11.21
CA PHE A 272 15.89 -0.99 -9.99
C PHE A 272 17.38 -0.83 -10.23
N GLY A 273 17.75 0.32 -10.80
CA GLY A 273 19.10 0.67 -11.19
C GLY A 273 19.23 2.15 -11.57
N PRO A 274 20.42 2.63 -11.94
CA PRO A 274 20.73 4.07 -12.10
C PRO A 274 20.19 4.65 -13.42
N VAL A 275 18.92 4.42 -13.71
CA VAL A 275 18.27 4.80 -14.97
C VAL A 275 17.04 5.67 -14.70
N LEU A 276 17.08 6.90 -15.20
CA LEU A 276 16.04 7.91 -15.08
C LEU A 276 15.26 8.06 -16.39
N ALA A 277 13.96 7.87 -16.36
CA ALA A 277 13.08 8.13 -17.50
C ALA A 277 12.46 9.54 -17.38
N ALA A 278 12.72 10.41 -18.35
CA ALA A 278 12.25 11.79 -18.34
C ALA A 278 11.11 12.02 -19.36
N MET A 279 10.04 12.65 -18.87
CA MET A 279 8.86 13.06 -19.63
C MET A 279 8.55 14.52 -19.35
N THR A 280 7.82 15.18 -20.24
CA THR A 280 7.37 16.57 -20.02
C THR A 280 5.86 16.63 -19.81
N PHE A 281 5.41 17.68 -19.16
CA PHE A 281 3.99 18.03 -19.03
C PHE A 281 3.78 19.53 -19.24
N ARG A 282 2.55 19.92 -19.60
CA ARG A 282 2.17 21.32 -19.85
C ARG A 282 1.32 21.92 -18.75
N THR A 283 0.42 21.12 -18.19
CA THR A 283 -0.56 21.57 -17.20
C THR A 283 -0.44 20.76 -15.91
N HIS A 284 -0.91 21.34 -14.79
CA HIS A 284 -0.96 20.66 -13.50
C HIS A 284 -1.74 19.34 -13.56
N ASN A 285 -2.87 19.31 -14.29
CA ASN A 285 -3.68 18.10 -14.43
C ASN A 285 -2.94 17.01 -15.21
N GLU A 286 -2.23 17.38 -16.28
CA GLU A 286 -1.41 16.45 -17.05
C GLU A 286 -0.29 15.84 -16.19
N ALA A 287 0.36 16.65 -15.32
CA ALA A 287 1.35 16.14 -14.37
C ALA A 287 0.74 15.08 -13.44
N ILE A 288 -0.45 15.34 -12.89
CA ILE A 288 -1.18 14.39 -12.02
C ILE A 288 -1.54 13.11 -12.80
N GLU A 289 -2.05 13.25 -14.02
CA GLU A 289 -2.43 12.11 -14.87
C GLU A 289 -1.24 11.22 -15.19
N ILE A 290 -0.12 11.80 -15.64
CA ILE A 290 1.11 11.05 -15.94
C ILE A 290 1.67 10.41 -14.66
N ALA A 291 1.72 11.16 -13.55
CA ALA A 291 2.21 10.65 -12.28
C ALA A 291 1.42 9.43 -11.79
N ASN A 292 0.09 9.49 -11.90
CA ASN A 292 -0.83 8.43 -11.47
C ASN A 292 -1.00 7.28 -12.49
N ASN A 293 -0.51 7.46 -13.72
CA ASN A 293 -0.57 6.43 -14.78
C ASN A 293 0.51 5.37 -14.56
N THR A 294 0.35 4.61 -13.51
CA THR A 294 1.23 3.51 -13.12
C THR A 294 0.45 2.50 -12.29
N ARG A 295 0.86 1.24 -12.32
CA ARG A 295 0.35 0.21 -11.42
C ARG A 295 0.91 0.33 -9.99
N TYR A 296 1.97 1.11 -9.80
CA TYR A 296 2.63 1.37 -8.54
C TYR A 296 2.03 2.56 -7.79
N GLY A 297 2.48 2.77 -6.56
CA GLY A 297 2.07 3.90 -5.72
C GLY A 297 2.88 3.97 -4.43
N LEU A 298 4.23 3.86 -4.50
CA LEU A 298 5.08 3.86 -3.31
C LEU A 298 5.38 5.26 -2.82
N ALA A 299 6.09 6.05 -3.63
CA ALA A 299 6.48 7.41 -3.27
C ALA A 299 6.35 8.38 -4.46
N ALA A 300 6.47 9.66 -4.18
CA ALA A 300 6.57 10.74 -5.16
C ALA A 300 7.33 11.93 -4.57
N SER A 301 7.89 12.78 -5.43
CA SER A 301 8.44 14.09 -5.05
C SER A 301 7.81 15.18 -5.90
N VAL A 302 7.47 16.32 -5.28
CA VAL A 302 6.87 17.48 -5.95
C VAL A 302 7.70 18.72 -5.63
N TRP A 303 8.17 19.40 -6.67
CA TRP A 303 9.03 20.58 -6.55
C TRP A 303 8.37 21.81 -7.14
N SER A 304 8.11 22.81 -6.29
CA SER A 304 7.50 24.11 -6.61
C SER A 304 7.74 25.08 -5.45
N GLU A 305 8.05 26.32 -5.74
CA GLU A 305 8.11 27.39 -4.73
C GLU A 305 6.72 27.87 -4.29
N ASN A 306 5.68 27.54 -5.04
CA ASN A 306 4.29 27.80 -4.66
C ASN A 306 3.76 26.70 -3.75
N ILE A 307 3.75 26.95 -2.44
CA ILE A 307 3.31 25.96 -1.45
C ILE A 307 1.86 25.49 -1.67
N ASN A 308 0.96 26.36 -2.15
CA ASN A 308 -0.42 25.96 -2.41
C ASN A 308 -0.48 24.95 -3.57
N LEU A 309 0.29 25.19 -4.63
CA LEU A 309 0.40 24.25 -5.75
C LEU A 309 1.03 22.93 -5.31
N ALA A 310 2.13 23.00 -4.56
CA ALA A 310 2.84 21.79 -4.10
C ALA A 310 1.93 20.90 -3.24
N LEU A 311 1.19 21.46 -2.28
CA LEU A 311 0.26 20.72 -1.43
C LEU A 311 -0.97 20.23 -2.18
N GLU A 312 -1.51 21.03 -3.14
CA GLU A 312 -2.61 20.60 -4.00
C GLU A 312 -2.21 19.37 -4.84
N ILE A 313 -1.04 19.42 -5.48
CA ILE A 313 -0.52 18.31 -6.28
C ILE A 313 -0.24 17.10 -5.40
N ALA A 314 0.47 17.27 -4.28
CA ALA A 314 0.78 16.19 -3.34
C ALA A 314 -0.46 15.42 -2.91
N SER A 315 -1.56 16.11 -2.60
CA SER A 315 -2.82 15.49 -2.19
C SER A 315 -3.53 14.68 -3.30
N LYS A 316 -3.18 14.90 -4.57
CA LYS A 316 -3.77 14.24 -5.74
C LYS A 316 -2.91 13.09 -6.30
N ILE A 317 -1.65 12.99 -5.89
CA ILE A 317 -0.78 11.89 -6.29
C ILE A 317 -1.13 10.63 -5.50
N LYS A 318 -1.28 9.52 -6.19
CA LYS A 318 -1.57 8.21 -5.59
C LYS A 318 -0.27 7.49 -5.22
N ALA A 319 0.36 7.97 -4.16
CA ALA A 319 1.57 7.42 -3.56
C ALA A 319 1.44 7.42 -2.03
N GLY A 320 2.02 6.41 -1.39
CA GLY A 320 1.96 6.28 0.06
C GLY A 320 2.74 7.37 0.80
N VAL A 321 3.79 7.90 0.15
CA VAL A 321 4.57 9.05 0.63
C VAL A 321 4.75 10.05 -0.51
N VAL A 322 4.52 11.35 -0.21
CA VAL A 322 4.80 12.44 -1.16
C VAL A 322 5.68 13.47 -0.46
N TRP A 323 6.86 13.64 -0.97
CA TRP A 323 7.81 14.67 -0.51
C TRP A 323 7.59 15.97 -1.27
N VAL A 324 7.68 17.11 -0.56
CA VAL A 324 7.57 18.44 -1.15
C VAL A 324 8.90 19.17 -1.00
N ASN A 325 9.49 19.57 -2.11
CA ASN A 325 10.82 20.21 -2.21
C ASN A 325 11.92 19.42 -1.48
N CYS A 326 11.78 18.11 -1.44
CA CYS A 326 12.76 17.17 -0.89
C CYS A 326 12.51 15.77 -1.48
N THR A 327 13.37 14.82 -1.09
CA THR A 327 13.24 13.39 -1.43
C THR A 327 13.98 12.55 -0.39
N ASN A 328 13.64 11.26 -0.31
CA ASN A 328 14.33 10.28 0.56
C ASN A 328 14.42 10.68 2.04
N GLU A 329 13.45 11.45 2.51
CA GLU A 329 13.37 11.84 3.91
C GLU A 329 12.65 10.79 4.73
N PHE A 330 13.42 10.07 5.54
CA PHE A 330 12.93 8.98 6.39
C PHE A 330 13.17 9.28 7.86
N ASP A 331 12.21 8.93 8.70
CA ASP A 331 12.38 8.91 10.16
C ASP A 331 11.59 7.76 10.77
N ALA A 332 12.05 7.26 11.91
CA ALA A 332 11.40 6.17 12.64
C ALA A 332 9.98 6.50 13.12
N ALA A 333 9.66 7.78 13.29
CA ALA A 333 8.35 8.26 13.70
C ALA A 333 7.34 8.37 12.56
N ILE A 334 7.74 8.11 11.32
CA ILE A 334 6.94 8.31 10.12
C ILE A 334 6.61 6.95 9.50
N GLY A 335 5.32 6.71 9.23
CA GLY A 335 4.88 5.53 8.51
C GLY A 335 5.26 5.60 7.02
N PHE A 336 5.88 4.54 6.50
CA PHE A 336 6.24 4.38 5.10
C PHE A 336 5.54 3.18 4.50
N GLY A 337 5.08 3.28 3.26
CA GLY A 337 4.45 2.17 2.54
C GLY A 337 3.67 2.64 1.32
N GLY A 338 3.24 1.68 0.50
CA GLY A 338 2.66 1.92 -0.81
C GLY A 338 1.17 1.64 -0.93
N TYR A 339 0.67 1.94 -2.13
CA TYR A 339 -0.64 1.58 -2.65
C TYR A 339 -0.50 0.63 -3.84
N ARG A 340 -1.62 0.06 -4.31
CA ARG A 340 -1.69 -0.74 -5.52
C ARG A 340 -0.66 -1.89 -5.50
N GLU A 341 0.15 -2.04 -6.57
CA GLU A 341 1.17 -3.07 -6.67
C GLU A 341 2.46 -2.76 -5.92
N SER A 342 2.58 -1.59 -5.29
CA SER A 342 3.64 -1.31 -4.33
C SER A 342 3.37 -1.91 -2.94
N GLY A 343 2.23 -2.55 -2.74
CA GLY A 343 1.90 -3.28 -1.54
C GLY A 343 0.86 -2.62 -0.65
N PHE A 344 0.83 -3.01 0.61
CA PHE A 344 -0.10 -2.51 1.62
C PHE A 344 0.46 -2.71 3.03
N GLY A 345 -0.09 -1.97 3.97
CA GLY A 345 0.46 -1.82 5.31
C GLY A 345 1.38 -0.61 5.39
N ARG A 346 1.98 -0.40 6.54
CA ARG A 346 3.00 0.63 6.77
C ARG A 346 4.11 0.06 7.63
N GLU A 347 5.32 0.55 7.40
CA GLU A 347 6.50 0.26 8.22
C GLU A 347 6.94 1.58 8.89
N GLY A 348 7.46 1.51 10.12
CA GLY A 348 7.79 2.71 10.89
C GLY A 348 6.56 3.44 11.44
N GLY A 349 6.79 4.45 12.28
CA GLY A 349 5.74 5.20 12.93
C GLY A 349 4.84 4.36 13.83
N ILE A 350 3.80 4.97 14.35
CA ILE A 350 2.73 4.28 15.08
C ILE A 350 1.93 3.36 14.14
N GLU A 351 1.81 3.73 12.89
CA GLU A 351 1.12 2.97 11.84
C GLU A 351 1.79 1.61 11.61
N GLY A 352 3.13 1.58 11.64
CA GLY A 352 3.91 0.34 11.56
C GLY A 352 3.77 -0.52 12.81
N LEU A 353 3.66 0.10 14.00
CA LEU A 353 3.43 -0.62 15.25
C LEU A 353 2.05 -1.31 15.26
N TRP A 354 1.01 -0.63 14.82
CA TRP A 354 -0.35 -1.20 14.73
C TRP A 354 -0.41 -2.45 13.85
N ALA A 355 0.41 -2.51 12.82
CA ALA A 355 0.48 -3.67 11.94
C ALA A 355 0.94 -4.97 12.64
N TYR A 356 1.44 -4.89 13.88
CA TYR A 356 1.90 -6.03 14.70
C TYR A 356 0.99 -6.32 15.91
N ARG A 357 -0.19 -5.71 15.95
CA ARG A 357 -1.18 -5.95 16.99
C ARG A 357 -2.55 -6.27 16.41
N SER A 358 -3.34 -7.05 17.14
CA SER A 358 -4.74 -7.31 16.80
C SER A 358 -5.66 -6.73 17.87
N SER A 359 -6.93 -6.47 17.51
CA SER A 359 -7.94 -6.13 18.49
C SER A 359 -8.13 -7.29 19.47
N ALA A 360 -8.15 -7.00 20.78
CA ALA A 360 -8.51 -7.98 21.81
C ALA A 360 -10.01 -8.31 21.82
N MET A 361 -10.81 -7.64 20.99
CA MET A 361 -12.21 -8.04 20.80
C MET A 361 -12.22 -9.40 20.10
N GLU A 362 -12.61 -10.43 20.82
CA GLU A 362 -13.04 -11.68 20.21
C GLU A 362 -14.17 -11.35 19.24
N LEU A 363 -13.88 -11.47 17.94
CA LEU A 363 -14.96 -11.63 16.97
C LEU A 363 -15.68 -12.91 17.38
N PRO A 364 -17.02 -12.91 17.46
CA PRO A 364 -17.74 -14.16 17.67
C PRO A 364 -17.24 -15.16 16.63
N PRO A 365 -17.04 -16.43 17.00
CA PRO A 365 -16.55 -17.43 16.06
C PRO A 365 -17.41 -17.37 14.80
N ASP A 366 -16.75 -17.43 13.64
CA ASP A 366 -17.41 -17.55 12.34
C ASP A 366 -18.14 -18.91 12.28
N ASP A 367 -19.28 -19.00 12.95
CA ASP A 367 -20.28 -20.00 12.67
C ASP A 367 -20.93 -19.67 11.32
N LEU A 368 -20.14 -19.87 10.26
CA LEU A 368 -20.71 -19.97 8.93
C LEU A 368 -21.59 -21.24 8.94
N PRO A 369 -22.92 -21.11 8.83
CA PRO A 369 -23.75 -22.29 8.73
C PRO A 369 -23.32 -23.09 7.50
N PRO A 370 -23.28 -24.43 7.58
CA PRO A 370 -22.87 -25.25 6.46
C PRO A 370 -23.71 -24.91 5.22
N ALA A 371 -23.06 -24.78 4.08
CA ALA A 371 -23.67 -24.53 2.79
C ALA A 371 -24.60 -25.70 2.42
N GLY A 372 -25.88 -25.59 2.79
CA GLY A 372 -26.91 -26.59 2.59
C GLY A 372 -28.27 -26.02 2.91
N LEU A 373 -28.70 -25.01 2.14
CA LEU A 373 -30.06 -24.52 2.22
C LEU A 373 -31.00 -25.58 1.63
N ALA A 374 -31.92 -26.09 2.46
CA ALA A 374 -33.08 -26.83 1.95
C ALA A 374 -33.82 -25.91 0.96
N VAL A 375 -33.98 -26.36 -0.27
CA VAL A 375 -34.79 -25.64 -1.28
C VAL A 375 -36.23 -25.70 -0.84
N PRO A 376 -36.91 -24.55 -0.58
CA PRO A 376 -38.30 -24.56 -0.22
C PRO A 376 -39.13 -25.18 -1.35
N GLN A 377 -40.13 -26.01 -0.99
CA GLN A 377 -41.11 -26.49 -1.97
C GLN A 377 -41.96 -25.31 -2.42
N THR A 378 -41.92 -25.00 -3.72
CA THR A 378 -42.69 -23.93 -4.35
C THR A 378 -44.17 -24.23 -4.27
N PRO A 379 -45.02 -23.35 -3.70
CA PRO A 379 -46.48 -23.45 -3.90
C PRO A 379 -46.81 -23.21 -5.38
N PRO A 380 -47.90 -23.76 -5.90
CA PRO A 380 -48.29 -23.56 -7.29
C PRO A 380 -48.55 -22.08 -7.56
N ALA A 381 -47.86 -21.55 -8.58
CA ALA A 381 -47.97 -20.18 -9.00
C ALA A 381 -49.32 -19.92 -9.67
N ASP A 382 -50.14 -19.12 -9.02
CA ASP A 382 -51.27 -18.44 -9.66
C ASP A 382 -51.08 -16.94 -9.44
N ASP A 383 -50.11 -16.35 -10.14
CA ASP A 383 -49.90 -14.90 -10.10
C ASP A 383 -49.20 -14.41 -11.37
N THR A 384 -49.90 -13.62 -12.15
CA THR A 384 -49.41 -12.98 -13.38
C THR A 384 -48.44 -11.80 -13.13
N LEU A 385 -48.14 -11.49 -11.87
CA LEU A 385 -47.27 -10.41 -11.48
C LEU A 385 -45.90 -10.93 -11.05
N ASP A 386 -44.86 -10.46 -11.74
CA ASP A 386 -43.46 -10.69 -11.37
C ASP A 386 -43.11 -9.93 -10.06
N ARG A 387 -43.13 -10.66 -8.92
CA ARG A 387 -42.80 -10.15 -7.58
C ARG A 387 -41.34 -10.37 -7.20
N THR A 388 -40.52 -10.86 -8.11
CA THR A 388 -39.08 -11.09 -7.85
C THR A 388 -38.38 -9.80 -7.46
N ALA A 389 -37.75 -9.78 -6.30
CA ALA A 389 -36.88 -8.67 -5.90
C ALA A 389 -35.66 -8.61 -6.82
N LYS A 390 -35.47 -7.46 -7.44
CA LYS A 390 -34.41 -7.25 -8.45
C LYS A 390 -33.09 -6.86 -7.79
N LEU A 391 -32.00 -6.99 -8.54
CA LEU A 391 -30.70 -6.41 -8.16
C LEU A 391 -30.83 -4.88 -8.09
N TYR A 392 -29.98 -4.24 -7.28
CA TYR A 392 -29.91 -2.79 -7.19
C TYR A 392 -28.51 -2.34 -7.66
N ILE A 393 -28.40 -1.74 -8.84
CA ILE A 393 -27.13 -1.35 -9.47
C ILE A 393 -27.28 0.05 -10.05
N GLY A 394 -26.31 0.93 -9.75
CA GLY A 394 -26.29 2.29 -10.28
C GLY A 394 -27.51 3.14 -9.89
N GLY A 395 -28.06 2.93 -8.70
CA GLY A 395 -29.23 3.66 -8.20
C GLY A 395 -30.58 3.15 -8.72
N CYS A 396 -30.60 2.05 -9.47
CA CYS A 396 -31.81 1.50 -10.10
C CYS A 396 -32.01 0.02 -9.81
N GLN A 397 -33.26 -0.42 -9.84
CA GLN A 397 -33.59 -1.84 -9.85
C GLN A 397 -33.33 -2.42 -11.24
N VAL A 398 -32.52 -3.48 -11.32
CA VAL A 398 -32.16 -4.16 -12.58
C VAL A 398 -32.46 -5.65 -12.51
N ARG A 399 -32.94 -6.24 -13.61
CA ARG A 399 -33.05 -7.69 -13.71
C ARG A 399 -31.66 -8.32 -13.84
N PRO A 400 -31.42 -9.50 -13.24
CA PRO A 400 -30.18 -10.25 -13.47
C PRO A 400 -29.95 -10.49 -14.97
N ASP A 401 -28.70 -10.38 -15.42
CA ASP A 401 -28.35 -10.63 -16.84
C ASP A 401 -28.73 -12.04 -17.30
N GLY A 402 -28.59 -13.04 -16.43
CA GLY A 402 -28.99 -14.41 -16.72
C GLY A 402 -30.50 -14.66 -16.64
N GLY A 403 -31.30 -13.72 -16.14
CA GLY A 403 -32.75 -13.87 -15.93
C GLY A 403 -33.10 -14.86 -14.83
N TYR A 404 -32.14 -15.36 -14.04
CA TYR A 404 -32.37 -16.33 -12.98
C TYR A 404 -32.83 -15.66 -11.68
N SER A 405 -33.68 -16.35 -10.94
CA SER A 405 -34.08 -16.02 -9.58
C SER A 405 -34.03 -17.26 -8.71
N ARG A 406 -33.95 -17.05 -7.40
CA ARG A 406 -34.01 -18.13 -6.42
C ARG A 406 -35.03 -17.80 -5.33
N PRO A 407 -35.74 -18.81 -4.82
CA PRO A 407 -36.65 -18.64 -3.70
C PRO A 407 -35.88 -18.44 -2.40
N ILE A 408 -36.39 -17.58 -1.53
CA ILE A 408 -35.92 -17.38 -0.16
C ILE A 408 -36.91 -17.98 0.81
N ALA A 409 -36.42 -18.90 1.64
CA ALA A 409 -37.23 -19.49 2.69
C ALA A 409 -37.26 -18.61 3.95
N ALA A 410 -38.39 -18.53 4.59
CA ALA A 410 -38.54 -18.07 5.96
C ALA A 410 -38.12 -19.18 6.96
N VAL A 411 -37.93 -18.83 8.23
CA VAL A 411 -37.58 -19.79 9.30
C VAL A 411 -38.55 -20.98 9.41
N ASN A 412 -39.81 -20.76 9.12
CA ASN A 412 -40.83 -21.82 9.11
C ASN A 412 -40.89 -22.62 7.81
N ASN A 413 -39.89 -22.51 6.95
CA ASN A 413 -39.82 -23.14 5.62
C ASN A 413 -40.89 -22.68 4.61
N SER A 414 -41.67 -21.65 4.90
CA SER A 414 -42.53 -21.03 3.90
C SER A 414 -41.73 -20.16 2.94
N LEU A 415 -42.27 -19.92 1.73
CA LEU A 415 -41.66 -18.98 0.79
C LEU A 415 -41.78 -17.55 1.32
N ALA A 416 -40.66 -16.90 1.56
CA ALA A 416 -40.60 -15.48 1.94
C ALA A 416 -40.61 -14.55 0.71
N GLY A 417 -40.10 -15.02 -0.42
CA GLY A 417 -40.08 -14.29 -1.69
C GLY A 417 -39.04 -14.85 -2.64
N ASP A 418 -39.01 -14.31 -3.86
CA ASP A 418 -37.97 -14.60 -4.86
C ASP A 418 -37.03 -13.42 -5.01
N VAL A 419 -35.73 -13.70 -5.18
CA VAL A 419 -34.72 -12.70 -5.42
C VAL A 419 -33.98 -13.00 -6.72
N GLY A 420 -33.57 -11.96 -7.44
CA GLY A 420 -32.74 -12.09 -8.63
C GLY A 420 -31.39 -12.67 -8.29
N GLU A 421 -30.87 -13.60 -9.09
CA GLU A 421 -29.57 -14.21 -8.93
C GLU A 421 -28.56 -13.55 -9.88
N GLY A 422 -27.62 -12.77 -9.30
CA GLY A 422 -26.58 -12.05 -10.04
C GLY A 422 -25.48 -12.99 -10.55
N ASN A 423 -24.97 -12.71 -11.74
CA ASN A 423 -23.86 -13.43 -12.34
C ASN A 423 -22.60 -12.54 -12.48
N ARG A 424 -21.55 -13.06 -13.11
CA ARG A 424 -20.27 -12.33 -13.33
C ARG A 424 -20.46 -10.98 -14.04
N LYS A 425 -21.42 -10.86 -14.96
CA LYS A 425 -21.67 -9.62 -15.69
C LYS A 425 -22.38 -8.60 -14.79
N ASP A 426 -23.30 -9.04 -13.94
CA ASP A 426 -23.96 -8.19 -12.96
C ASP A 426 -22.96 -7.64 -11.94
N ILE A 427 -22.03 -8.48 -11.45
CA ILE A 427 -20.92 -8.05 -10.56
C ILE A 427 -20.06 -7.00 -11.28
N ARG A 428 -19.66 -7.23 -12.53
CA ARG A 428 -18.91 -6.24 -13.31
C ARG A 428 -19.66 -4.92 -13.41
N ASN A 429 -20.92 -4.94 -13.77
CA ASN A 429 -21.75 -3.74 -13.90
C ASN A 429 -21.87 -2.98 -12.56
N ALA A 430 -21.99 -3.70 -11.44
CA ALA A 430 -22.03 -3.11 -10.10
C ALA A 430 -20.68 -2.44 -9.74
N VAL A 431 -19.57 -3.10 -10.03
CA VAL A 431 -18.21 -2.53 -9.81
C VAL A 431 -17.98 -1.30 -10.69
N GLU A 432 -18.38 -1.34 -11.96
CA GLU A 432 -18.28 -0.20 -12.87
C GLU A 432 -19.13 0.99 -12.37
N ALA A 433 -20.36 0.73 -11.90
CA ALA A 433 -21.23 1.75 -11.30
C ALA A 433 -20.64 2.35 -10.02
N ALA A 434 -20.01 1.53 -9.17
CA ALA A 434 -19.33 1.99 -7.97
C ALA A 434 -18.11 2.86 -8.30
N HIS A 435 -17.31 2.51 -9.31
CA HIS A 435 -16.22 3.36 -9.79
C HIS A 435 -16.71 4.68 -10.37
N ALA A 436 -17.83 4.67 -11.14
CA ALA A 436 -18.43 5.90 -11.67
C ALA A 436 -18.92 6.84 -10.55
N ALA A 437 -19.26 6.31 -9.37
CA ALA A 437 -19.66 7.06 -8.19
C ALA A 437 -18.49 7.54 -7.31
N ALA A 438 -17.24 7.48 -7.77
CA ALA A 438 -16.05 7.90 -7.01
C ALA A 438 -16.09 9.37 -6.53
N SER A 439 -16.95 10.22 -7.10
CA SER A 439 -17.22 11.57 -6.60
C SER A 439 -17.77 11.59 -5.17
N TRP A 440 -18.39 10.52 -4.69
CA TRP A 440 -18.83 10.36 -3.32
C TRP A 440 -17.67 10.57 -2.31
N GLY A 441 -16.51 9.94 -2.55
CA GLY A 441 -15.32 10.11 -1.71
C GLY A 441 -14.75 11.53 -1.70
N ARG A 442 -14.98 12.30 -2.78
CA ARG A 442 -14.55 13.70 -2.91
C ARG A 442 -15.60 14.71 -2.41
N GLY A 443 -16.81 14.26 -2.10
CA GLY A 443 -17.85 15.08 -1.51
C GLY A 443 -17.44 15.60 -0.12
N SER A 444 -18.12 16.65 0.37
CA SER A 444 -17.84 17.14 1.71
C SER A 444 -18.18 16.10 2.78
N ALA A 445 -17.40 16.08 3.86
CA ALA A 445 -17.64 15.22 5.01
C ALA A 445 -19.06 15.45 5.58
N HIS A 446 -19.47 16.73 5.67
CA HIS A 446 -20.80 17.12 6.11
C HIS A 446 -21.91 16.54 5.19
N GLY A 447 -21.75 16.61 3.87
CA GLY A 447 -22.71 16.04 2.93
C GLY A 447 -22.85 14.52 3.09
N ARG A 448 -21.73 13.81 3.31
CA ARG A 448 -21.78 12.36 3.59
C ARG A 448 -22.49 12.07 4.91
N ALA A 449 -22.22 12.85 5.97
CA ALA A 449 -22.89 12.73 7.25
C ALA A 449 -24.41 12.89 7.13
N GLN A 450 -24.86 13.93 6.42
CA GLN A 450 -26.30 14.19 6.19
C GLN A 450 -26.99 13.00 5.54
N VAL A 451 -26.37 12.37 4.55
CA VAL A 451 -26.95 11.17 3.90
C VAL A 451 -27.07 10.01 4.89
N LEU A 452 -26.05 9.76 5.73
CA LEU A 452 -26.09 8.69 6.73
C LEU A 452 -27.15 8.96 7.82
N TYR A 453 -27.27 10.20 8.29
CA TYR A 453 -28.36 10.58 9.22
C TYR A 453 -29.72 10.34 8.60
N PHE A 454 -29.92 10.77 7.36
CA PHE A 454 -31.18 10.55 6.65
C PHE A 454 -31.51 9.06 6.46
N LEU A 455 -30.50 8.23 6.21
CA LEU A 455 -30.67 6.76 6.16
C LEU A 455 -31.09 6.20 7.52
N ALA A 456 -30.46 6.65 8.61
CA ALA A 456 -30.81 6.23 9.97
C ALA A 456 -32.26 6.60 10.32
N GLU A 457 -32.67 7.84 10.05
CA GLU A 457 -34.04 8.33 10.28
C GLU A 457 -35.08 7.56 9.47
N ASN A 458 -34.79 7.27 8.21
CA ASN A 458 -35.67 6.47 7.36
C ASN A 458 -35.79 5.00 7.85
N LEU A 459 -34.69 4.42 8.33
CA LEU A 459 -34.69 3.09 8.90
C LEU A 459 -35.50 3.07 10.20
N GLU A 460 -35.34 4.10 11.06
CA GLU A 460 -36.11 4.24 12.29
C GLU A 460 -37.61 4.38 12.03
N ALA A 461 -38.00 5.21 11.05
CA ALA A 461 -39.41 5.37 10.66
C ALA A 461 -40.06 4.06 10.15
N ARG A 462 -39.24 3.09 9.73
CA ARG A 462 -39.70 1.77 9.23
C ARG A 462 -39.20 0.62 10.11
N ALA A 463 -38.81 0.88 11.35
CA ALA A 463 -38.17 -0.10 12.23
C ALA A 463 -39.03 -1.35 12.41
N ASP A 464 -40.34 -1.22 12.64
CA ASP A 464 -41.27 -2.34 12.82
C ASP A 464 -41.37 -3.23 11.57
N GLU A 465 -41.37 -2.63 10.37
CA GLU A 465 -41.39 -3.37 9.11
C GLU A 465 -40.12 -4.22 8.95
N PHE A 466 -38.94 -3.61 9.17
CA PHE A 466 -37.66 -4.32 9.08
C PHE A 466 -37.55 -5.41 10.15
N ALA A 467 -37.91 -5.11 11.41
CA ALA A 467 -37.88 -6.07 12.50
C ALA A 467 -38.77 -7.30 12.24
N GLN A 468 -39.96 -7.12 11.70
CA GLN A 468 -40.85 -8.21 11.34
C GLN A 468 -40.26 -9.07 10.21
N ARG A 469 -39.68 -8.45 9.18
CA ARG A 469 -39.05 -9.16 8.07
C ARG A 469 -37.81 -9.95 8.52
N ILE A 470 -36.94 -9.36 9.34
CA ILE A 470 -35.78 -10.03 9.91
C ILE A 470 -36.22 -11.24 10.72
N ARG A 471 -37.18 -11.08 11.64
CA ARG A 471 -37.71 -12.17 12.45
C ARG A 471 -38.32 -13.30 11.59
N ALA A 472 -39.02 -12.97 10.53
CA ALA A 472 -39.58 -13.95 9.62
C ALA A 472 -38.50 -14.72 8.84
N LEU A 473 -37.41 -14.05 8.44
CA LEU A 473 -36.33 -14.64 7.64
C LEU A 473 -35.36 -15.45 8.50
N THR A 474 -34.93 -14.92 9.65
CA THR A 474 -33.85 -15.48 10.45
C THR A 474 -34.27 -16.11 11.76
N GLY A 475 -35.46 -15.75 12.27
CA GLY A 475 -35.91 -16.13 13.61
C GLY A 475 -35.25 -15.36 14.75
N THR A 476 -34.34 -14.42 14.44
CA THR A 476 -33.64 -13.61 15.43
C THR A 476 -34.47 -12.44 15.95
N ASP A 477 -33.98 -11.72 16.96
CA ASP A 477 -34.62 -10.51 17.47
C ASP A 477 -34.38 -9.34 16.50
N GLY A 478 -35.36 -9.19 15.57
CA GLY A 478 -35.29 -8.13 14.55
C GLY A 478 -35.33 -6.71 15.12
N GLU A 479 -35.95 -6.49 16.28
CA GLU A 479 -35.98 -5.16 16.92
C GLU A 479 -34.60 -4.76 17.43
N HIS A 480 -33.87 -5.71 18.03
CA HIS A 480 -32.50 -5.50 18.46
C HIS A 480 -31.59 -5.20 17.27
N GLU A 481 -31.66 -5.97 16.20
CA GLU A 481 -30.83 -5.80 15.01
C GLU A 481 -31.05 -4.45 14.33
N VAL A 482 -32.29 -4.04 14.13
CA VAL A 482 -32.65 -2.73 13.57
C VAL A 482 -32.09 -1.60 14.44
N ARG A 483 -32.22 -1.68 15.77
CA ARG A 483 -31.70 -0.69 16.70
C ARG A 483 -30.17 -0.59 16.61
N VAL A 484 -29.46 -1.72 16.54
CA VAL A 484 -28.01 -1.76 16.37
C VAL A 484 -27.59 -1.10 15.05
N ALA A 485 -28.30 -1.40 13.94
CA ALA A 485 -28.04 -0.81 12.64
C ALA A 485 -28.23 0.72 12.65
N ILE A 486 -29.33 1.23 13.25
CA ILE A 486 -29.56 2.67 13.40
C ILE A 486 -28.44 3.32 14.22
N THR A 487 -28.09 2.72 15.35
CA THR A 487 -27.01 3.23 16.24
C THR A 487 -25.69 3.32 15.49
N ARG A 488 -25.34 2.32 14.68
CA ARG A 488 -24.11 2.34 13.85
C ARG A 488 -24.15 3.40 12.76
N LEU A 489 -25.28 3.56 12.07
CA LEU A 489 -25.44 4.62 11.07
C LEU A 489 -25.22 6.02 11.68
N LEU A 490 -25.85 6.28 12.83
CA LEU A 490 -25.67 7.55 13.57
C LEU A 490 -24.24 7.75 14.04
N TYR A 491 -23.60 6.68 14.55
CA TYR A 491 -22.20 6.71 14.98
C TYR A 491 -21.26 7.08 13.83
N TYR A 492 -21.35 6.38 12.69
CA TYR A 492 -20.48 6.67 11.55
C TYR A 492 -20.84 7.99 10.84
N ALA A 493 -22.08 8.42 10.87
CA ALA A 493 -22.46 9.76 10.44
C ALA A 493 -21.73 10.84 11.26
N GLY A 494 -21.67 10.64 12.59
CA GLY A 494 -20.91 11.52 13.50
C GLY A 494 -19.40 11.55 13.23
N TRP A 495 -18.82 10.46 12.70
CA TRP A 495 -17.40 10.38 12.39
C TRP A 495 -17.01 10.99 11.04
N CYS A 496 -17.94 11.24 10.13
CA CYS A 496 -17.62 11.71 8.77
C CYS A 496 -16.72 12.95 8.71
N ASP A 497 -16.89 13.87 9.65
CA ASP A 497 -16.16 15.15 9.74
C ASP A 497 -15.11 15.19 10.88
N LYS A 498 -14.86 14.06 11.53
CA LYS A 498 -13.94 13.94 12.67
C LYS A 498 -12.76 13.01 12.41
N PHE A 499 -12.72 12.39 11.24
CA PHE A 499 -11.63 11.53 10.83
C PHE A 499 -10.51 12.39 10.23
N GLU A 500 -9.65 12.89 11.10
CA GLU A 500 -8.56 13.81 10.76
C GLU A 500 -7.26 13.02 10.49
N GLY A 501 -6.32 13.69 9.82
CA GLY A 501 -4.96 13.18 9.66
C GLY A 501 -4.10 13.47 10.90
N VAL A 502 -2.88 12.97 10.88
CA VAL A 502 -1.89 13.17 11.94
C VAL A 502 -0.75 14.03 11.40
N VAL A 503 -0.22 14.91 12.25
CA VAL A 503 0.99 15.69 11.97
C VAL A 503 2.15 15.10 12.75
N HIS A 504 3.16 14.61 12.04
CA HIS A 504 4.38 14.11 12.64
C HIS A 504 5.48 15.19 12.60
N HIS A 505 6.27 15.28 13.66
CA HIS A 505 7.47 16.10 13.70
C HIS A 505 8.69 15.21 13.45
N ALA A 506 9.37 15.46 12.34
CA ALA A 506 10.63 14.80 12.01
C ALA A 506 11.84 15.63 12.48
N PRO A 507 13.03 15.02 12.66
CA PRO A 507 14.28 15.74 12.92
C PRO A 507 14.55 16.83 11.89
N ALA A 508 15.37 17.81 12.26
CA ALA A 508 15.71 18.98 11.45
C ALA A 508 14.53 19.95 11.14
N GLY A 509 13.49 19.96 12.00
CA GLY A 509 12.37 20.91 11.90
C GLY A 509 11.39 20.60 10.77
N ARG A 510 11.37 19.37 10.25
CA ARG A 510 10.45 18.96 9.19
C ARG A 510 9.09 18.57 9.75
N ILE A 511 8.06 18.81 8.95
CA ILE A 511 6.67 18.46 9.26
C ILE A 511 6.17 17.46 8.23
N VAL A 512 5.51 16.39 8.71
CA VAL A 512 4.92 15.35 7.88
C VAL A 512 3.43 15.26 8.19
N PHE A 513 2.61 15.25 7.16
CA PHE A 513 1.16 15.07 7.27
C PHE A 513 0.80 13.63 6.86
N ALA A 514 0.20 12.86 7.77
CA ALA A 514 -0.45 11.60 7.45
C ALA A 514 -1.94 11.87 7.19
N MET A 515 -2.34 11.79 5.93
CA MET A 515 -3.70 12.13 5.48
C MET A 515 -4.49 10.86 5.17
N PRO A 516 -5.65 10.61 5.82
CA PRO A 516 -6.53 9.50 5.48
C PRO A 516 -7.11 9.65 4.08
N GLU A 517 -7.15 8.55 3.32
CA GLU A 517 -7.80 8.50 2.02
C GLU A 517 -8.81 7.34 1.94
N PRO A 518 -9.90 7.50 1.15
CA PRO A 518 -10.80 6.39 0.87
C PRO A 518 -10.08 5.25 0.16
N ILE A 519 -10.29 4.01 0.61
CA ILE A 519 -9.74 2.80 -0.02
C ILE A 519 -10.25 2.66 -1.46
N GLY A 520 -11.49 3.09 -1.72
CA GLY A 520 -12.13 3.00 -3.03
C GLY A 520 -13.39 2.15 -3.02
N VAL A 521 -13.50 1.19 -3.93
CA VAL A 521 -14.64 0.28 -4.02
C VAL A 521 -14.44 -0.92 -3.10
N LEU A 522 -15.40 -1.15 -2.21
CA LEU A 522 -15.40 -2.24 -1.26
C LEU A 522 -16.36 -3.35 -1.71
N GLY A 523 -15.90 -4.59 -1.72
CA GLY A 523 -16.74 -5.78 -1.83
C GLY A 523 -17.13 -6.26 -0.43
N LEU A 524 -18.42 -6.27 -0.13
CA LEU A 524 -18.95 -6.73 1.14
C LEU A 524 -19.71 -8.05 0.94
N VAL A 525 -19.38 -9.06 1.74
CA VAL A 525 -20.11 -10.34 1.79
C VAL A 525 -20.73 -10.42 3.18
N CYS A 526 -22.08 -10.34 3.21
CA CYS A 526 -22.82 -10.32 4.46
C CYS A 526 -23.21 -11.74 4.87
N PRO A 527 -23.15 -12.09 6.18
CA PRO A 527 -23.64 -13.35 6.69
C PRO A 527 -25.17 -13.41 6.63
N GLN A 528 -25.73 -14.63 6.65
CA GLN A 528 -27.18 -14.81 6.63
C GLN A 528 -27.84 -14.55 7.99
N SER A 529 -27.08 -14.64 9.07
CA SER A 529 -27.56 -14.50 10.45
C SER A 529 -27.93 -13.07 10.84
N HIS A 530 -27.33 -12.08 10.20
CA HIS A 530 -27.52 -10.65 10.49
C HIS A 530 -27.68 -9.89 9.18
N PRO A 531 -28.90 -9.86 8.60
CA PRO A 531 -29.13 -9.31 7.26
C PRO A 531 -29.13 -7.77 7.20
N LEU A 532 -29.12 -7.05 8.31
CA LEU A 532 -29.11 -5.60 8.41
C LEU A 532 -27.82 -5.12 9.11
#